data_93fdf4a13d340492b004cb8d61f0e154
#
_entry.id   93fdf4a13d340492b004cb8d61f0e154
#
_cell.length_a   1.000
_cell.length_b   1.000
_cell.length_c   1.000
_cell.angle_alpha   90.00
_cell.angle_beta   90.00
_cell.angle_gamma   90.00
#
_symmetry.space_group_name_H-M   'P 1'
#
loop_
_entity.id
_entity.type
_entity.pdbx_description
1 polymer ?
#
loop_
_entity_poly.entity_id
_entity_poly.type
_entity_poly.pdbx_seq_one_letter_code
_entity_poly.pdbx_strand_id
1 'polypeptide(L)'
;KKMKAAVAWSKWEGSVSTLSHKPDMVNSYTESKFALAFALIENHYFINKGFLENENQLISIESIDKIRHIPAKIIQGRYDIVCPMETAWELAKNWKEAELIVAPSSGHSAFEKEITHELIRATQEFSKNE
;
A
#
# COMPACT_ATOMS: atom_id res chain seq x y z
N LYS A 1 -0.32 -28.67 5.03
CA LYS A 1 -0.31 -27.62 6.06
C LYS A 1 0.00 -26.24 5.45
N LYS A 2 1.10 -26.09 4.68
CA LYS A 2 1.55 -24.83 4.06
C LYS A 2 0.44 -24.13 3.23
N MET A 3 -0.20 -24.86 2.31
CA MET A 3 -1.28 -24.32 1.47
C MET A 3 -2.47 -23.81 2.30
N LYS A 4 -2.89 -24.55 3.33
CA LYS A 4 -3.99 -24.11 4.19
C LYS A 4 -3.65 -22.80 4.92
N ALA A 5 -2.43 -22.64 5.39
CA ALA A 5 -1.98 -21.42 6.03
C ALA A 5 -1.94 -20.25 5.03
N ALA A 6 -1.40 -20.47 3.83
CA ALA A 6 -1.33 -19.47 2.79
C ALA A 6 -2.73 -18.97 2.36
N VAL A 7 -3.68 -19.90 2.16
CA VAL A 7 -5.08 -19.52 1.82
C VAL A 7 -5.74 -18.75 2.97
N ALA A 8 -5.53 -19.15 4.22
CA ALA A 8 -6.11 -18.45 5.37
C ALA A 8 -5.54 -17.04 5.51
N TRP A 9 -4.23 -16.89 5.32
CA TRP A 9 -3.54 -15.59 5.32
C TRP A 9 -4.06 -14.69 4.21
N SER A 10 -4.02 -15.14 2.96
CA SER A 10 -4.47 -14.36 1.81
C SER A 10 -5.96 -14.00 1.88
N LYS A 11 -6.79 -14.89 2.41
CA LYS A 11 -8.21 -14.60 2.65
C LYS A 11 -8.40 -13.45 3.64
N TRP A 12 -7.65 -13.47 4.74
CA TRP A 12 -7.68 -12.40 5.72
C TRP A 12 -7.26 -11.09 5.09
N GLU A 13 -6.12 -11.05 4.40
CA GLU A 13 -5.59 -9.89 3.70
C GLU A 13 -6.60 -9.30 2.71
N GLY A 14 -7.14 -10.14 1.81
CA GLY A 14 -8.18 -9.71 0.86
C GLY A 14 -9.45 -9.19 1.53
N SER A 15 -9.77 -9.69 2.74
CA SER A 15 -10.97 -9.26 3.48
C SER A 15 -10.81 -7.89 4.13
N VAL A 16 -9.58 -7.49 4.50
CA VAL A 16 -9.30 -6.21 5.17
C VAL A 16 -8.80 -5.12 4.23
N SER A 17 -8.49 -5.48 2.97
CA SER A 17 -7.93 -4.54 2.00
C SER A 17 -8.92 -3.52 1.45
N THR A 18 -10.22 -3.70 1.62
CA THR A 18 -11.24 -2.76 1.13
C THR A 18 -12.16 -2.29 2.23
N LEU A 19 -12.59 -1.03 2.16
CA LEU A 19 -13.55 -0.47 3.12
C LEU A 19 -14.89 -1.21 3.08
N SER A 20 -15.38 -1.49 1.87
CA SER A 20 -16.60 -2.28 1.68
C SER A 20 -16.26 -3.71 1.30
N HIS A 21 -16.94 -4.68 1.89
CA HIS A 21 -16.71 -6.09 1.60
C HIS A 21 -16.91 -6.41 0.12
N LYS A 22 -15.91 -7.01 -0.52
CA LYS A 22 -15.89 -7.41 -1.93
C LYS A 22 -15.63 -8.91 -2.05
N PRO A 23 -16.69 -9.76 -2.07
CA PRO A 23 -16.55 -11.23 -2.11
C PRO A 23 -15.66 -11.74 -3.26
N ASP A 24 -15.83 -11.18 -4.45
CA ASP A 24 -15.06 -11.59 -5.64
C ASP A 24 -13.56 -11.34 -5.47
N MET A 25 -13.19 -10.22 -4.86
CA MET A 25 -11.80 -9.92 -4.53
C MET A 25 -11.26 -10.91 -3.50
N VAL A 26 -12.02 -11.17 -2.43
CA VAL A 26 -11.62 -12.17 -1.43
C VAL A 26 -11.45 -13.54 -2.05
N ASN A 27 -12.33 -13.94 -2.96
CA ASN A 27 -12.24 -15.21 -3.67
C ASN A 27 -10.98 -15.30 -4.54
N SER A 28 -10.61 -14.24 -5.26
CA SER A 28 -9.39 -14.21 -6.07
C SER A 28 -8.12 -14.37 -5.22
N TYR A 29 -8.10 -13.81 -4.01
CA TYR A 29 -7.00 -13.98 -3.05
C TYR A 29 -6.88 -15.43 -2.54
N THR A 30 -7.95 -16.23 -2.59
CA THR A 30 -7.94 -17.61 -2.12
C THR A 30 -7.57 -18.64 -3.20
N GLU A 31 -7.38 -18.22 -4.45
CA GLU A 31 -6.89 -19.10 -5.50
C GLU A 31 -5.51 -19.67 -5.12
N SER A 32 -5.38 -21.00 -5.18
CA SER A 32 -4.23 -21.71 -4.58
C SER A 32 -2.87 -21.25 -5.07
N LYS A 33 -2.73 -20.95 -6.36
CA LYS A 33 -1.45 -20.47 -6.92
C LYS A 33 -1.13 -19.06 -6.43
N PHE A 34 -2.13 -18.17 -6.46
CA PHE A 34 -1.99 -16.80 -5.97
C PHE A 34 -1.70 -16.79 -4.47
N ALA A 35 -2.55 -17.44 -3.67
CA ALA A 35 -2.43 -17.47 -2.22
C ALA A 35 -1.05 -17.97 -1.75
N LEU A 36 -0.52 -19.00 -2.41
CA LEU A 36 0.79 -19.54 -2.03
C LEU A 36 1.92 -18.56 -2.36
N ALA A 37 1.95 -17.97 -3.54
CA ALA A 37 2.97 -17.02 -3.95
C ALA A 37 2.92 -15.75 -3.09
N PHE A 38 1.73 -15.20 -2.90
CA PHE A 38 1.47 -14.02 -2.10
C PHE A 38 1.96 -14.19 -0.67
N ALA A 39 1.45 -15.20 0.05
CA ALA A 39 1.84 -15.46 1.44
C ALA A 39 3.33 -15.78 1.61
N LEU A 40 3.98 -16.39 0.62
CA LEU A 40 5.42 -16.68 0.69
C LEU A 40 6.25 -15.40 0.53
N ILE A 41 5.87 -14.52 -0.38
CA ILE A 41 6.56 -13.25 -0.60
C ILE A 41 6.45 -12.38 0.65
N GLU A 42 5.24 -12.17 1.17
CA GLU A 42 5.03 -11.38 2.38
C GLU A 42 5.79 -11.96 3.57
N ASN A 43 5.66 -13.27 3.84
CA ASN A 43 6.39 -13.90 4.92
C ASN A 43 7.91 -13.71 4.77
N HIS A 44 8.44 -13.78 3.55
CA HIS A 44 9.87 -13.55 3.30
C HIS A 44 10.28 -12.12 3.71
N TYR A 45 9.51 -11.12 3.33
CA TYR A 45 9.78 -9.73 3.73
C TYR A 45 9.61 -9.52 5.24
N PHE A 46 8.55 -10.05 5.83
CA PHE A 46 8.27 -9.86 7.25
C PHE A 46 9.32 -10.48 8.16
N ILE A 47 9.74 -11.72 7.91
CA ILE A 47 10.78 -12.37 8.74
C ILE A 47 12.16 -11.71 8.60
N ASN A 48 12.39 -11.00 7.48
CA ASN A 48 13.60 -10.23 7.23
C ASN A 48 13.43 -8.74 7.53
N LYS A 49 12.34 -8.32 8.21
CA LYS A 49 12.04 -6.92 8.57
C LYS A 49 12.10 -5.95 7.36
N GLY A 50 11.65 -6.42 6.19
CA GLY A 50 11.73 -5.66 4.94
C GLY A 50 13.16 -5.37 4.47
N PHE A 51 14.17 -6.04 5.03
CA PHE A 51 15.61 -5.77 4.80
C PHE A 51 16.03 -4.38 5.24
N LEU A 52 15.32 -3.78 6.19
CA LEU A 52 15.60 -2.46 6.75
C LEU A 52 16.38 -2.59 8.06
N GLU A 53 17.28 -1.64 8.30
CA GLU A 53 18.07 -1.58 9.53
C GLU A 53 17.24 -1.14 10.74
N ASN A 54 16.25 -0.28 10.49
CA ASN A 54 15.31 0.18 11.50
C ASN A 54 13.96 0.56 10.87
N GLU A 55 12.91 0.64 11.70
CA GLU A 55 11.53 0.86 11.26
C GLU A 55 11.31 2.21 10.55
N ASN A 56 12.10 3.23 10.88
CA ASN A 56 11.93 4.58 10.33
C ASN A 56 12.92 4.89 9.19
N GLN A 57 13.72 3.93 8.76
CA GLN A 57 14.78 4.16 7.78
C GLN A 57 14.27 4.83 6.50
N LEU A 58 13.14 4.38 5.93
CA LEU A 58 12.63 4.89 4.67
C LEU A 58 12.02 6.30 4.79
N ILE A 59 11.46 6.63 5.94
CA ILE A 59 10.81 7.93 6.20
C ILE A 59 11.73 8.93 6.91
N SER A 60 12.98 8.55 7.19
CA SER A 60 13.96 9.44 7.80
C SER A 60 14.30 10.62 6.88
N ILE A 61 14.64 11.74 7.46
CA ILE A 61 15.06 12.94 6.69
C ILE A 61 16.23 12.59 5.77
N GLU A 62 17.20 11.80 6.25
CA GLU A 62 18.35 11.37 5.46
C GLU A 62 17.95 10.57 4.20
N SER A 63 16.97 9.68 4.32
CA SER A 63 16.47 8.91 3.17
C SER A 63 15.66 9.78 2.22
N ILE A 64 14.79 10.64 2.77
CA ILE A 64 13.96 11.55 1.98
C ILE A 64 14.81 12.58 1.23
N ASP A 65 15.88 13.09 1.82
CA ASP A 65 16.77 14.06 1.17
C ASP A 65 17.39 13.54 -0.14
N LYS A 66 17.54 12.21 -0.27
CA LYS A 66 18.03 11.57 -1.51
C LYS A 66 17.03 11.67 -2.66
N ILE A 67 15.75 11.76 -2.37
CA ILE A 67 14.65 11.73 -3.36
C ILE A 67 13.79 12.99 -3.36
N ARG A 68 14.03 13.92 -2.45
CA ARG A 68 13.27 15.15 -2.26
C ARG A 68 13.07 15.98 -3.54
N HIS A 69 14.06 15.96 -4.44
CA HIS A 69 14.02 16.66 -5.72
C HIS A 69 13.06 16.02 -6.74
N ILE A 70 12.52 14.85 -6.45
CA ILE A 70 11.60 14.13 -7.34
C ILE A 70 10.16 14.53 -6.97
N PRO A 71 9.35 15.06 -7.91
CA PRO A 71 7.95 15.32 -7.66
C PRO A 71 7.20 14.03 -7.29
N ALA A 72 6.38 14.07 -6.24
CA ALA A 72 5.67 12.90 -5.77
C ALA A 72 4.24 13.22 -5.34
N LYS A 73 3.36 12.24 -5.51
CA LYS A 73 1.99 12.24 -4.96
C LYS A 73 1.77 10.97 -4.17
N ILE A 74 1.39 11.13 -2.91
CA ILE A 74 1.09 10.05 -1.98
C ILE A 74 -0.42 9.94 -1.89
N ILE A 75 -1.00 8.84 -2.38
CA ILE A 75 -2.44 8.61 -2.33
C ILE A 75 -2.73 7.55 -1.26
N GLN A 76 -3.54 7.91 -0.28
CA GLN A 76 -3.79 7.09 0.90
C GLN A 76 -5.29 6.99 1.20
N GLY A 77 -5.78 5.78 1.41
CA GLY A 77 -7.12 5.56 1.91
C GLY A 77 -7.24 5.95 3.39
N ARG A 78 -8.27 6.72 3.73
CA ARG A 78 -8.49 7.16 5.11
C ARG A 78 -8.67 6.01 6.10
N TYR A 79 -9.30 4.93 5.65
CA TYR A 79 -9.63 3.76 6.47
C TYR A 79 -8.74 2.55 6.16
N ASP A 80 -7.53 2.79 5.68
CA ASP A 80 -6.54 1.75 5.45
C ASP A 80 -6.06 1.21 6.80
N ILE A 81 -6.39 -0.05 7.09
CA ILE A 81 -5.97 -0.76 8.30
C ILE A 81 -4.80 -1.70 8.05
N VAL A 82 -4.44 -1.92 6.79
CA VAL A 82 -3.26 -2.73 6.39
C VAL A 82 -2.00 -1.87 6.48
N CYS A 83 -2.05 -0.68 5.85
CA CYS A 83 -1.01 0.34 5.94
C CYS A 83 -1.63 1.63 6.51
N PRO A 84 -1.60 1.83 7.82
CA PRO A 84 -2.30 2.93 8.47
C PRO A 84 -1.92 4.30 7.93
N MET A 85 -2.88 5.20 7.87
CA MET A 85 -2.75 6.58 7.38
C MET A 85 -1.60 7.35 8.06
N GLU A 86 -1.27 7.01 9.29
CA GLU A 86 -0.20 7.64 10.07
C GLU A 86 1.15 7.56 9.33
N THR A 87 1.49 6.41 8.75
CA THR A 87 2.73 6.21 8.00
C THR A 87 2.82 7.12 6.76
N ALA A 88 1.72 7.24 6.01
CA ALA A 88 1.64 8.12 4.84
C ALA A 88 1.74 9.60 5.24
N TRP A 89 1.14 9.97 6.36
CA TRP A 89 1.21 11.32 6.91
C TRP A 89 2.63 11.67 7.38
N GLU A 90 3.30 10.77 8.09
CA GLU A 90 4.69 10.97 8.49
C GLU A 90 5.63 11.10 7.29
N LEU A 91 5.45 10.27 6.26
CA LEU A 91 6.19 10.39 5.01
C LEU A 91 5.99 11.78 4.39
N ALA A 92 4.75 12.23 4.24
CA ALA A 92 4.43 13.55 3.68
C ALA A 92 4.98 14.70 4.54
N LYS A 93 4.97 14.55 5.86
CA LYS A 93 5.54 15.54 6.78
C LYS A 93 7.04 15.73 6.58
N ASN A 94 7.77 14.65 6.29
CA ASN A 94 9.21 14.67 6.06
C ASN A 94 9.55 15.02 4.61
N TRP A 95 8.68 14.69 3.66
CA TRP A 95 8.82 15.00 2.23
C TRP A 95 7.87 16.14 1.83
N LYS A 96 8.25 17.37 2.13
CA LYS A 96 7.42 18.56 1.94
C LYS A 96 7.08 18.88 0.49
N GLU A 97 7.85 18.37 -0.43
CA GLU A 97 7.64 18.51 -1.87
C GLU A 97 6.66 17.47 -2.44
N ALA A 98 6.29 16.46 -1.64
CA ALA A 98 5.25 15.51 -2.00
C ALA A 98 3.86 16.02 -1.61
N GLU A 99 2.88 15.77 -2.47
CA GLU A 99 1.46 16.05 -2.20
C GLU A 99 0.80 14.81 -1.59
N LEU A 100 0.23 14.94 -0.38
CA LEU A 100 -0.58 13.88 0.23
C LEU A 100 -2.05 14.07 -0.14
N ILE A 101 -2.63 13.07 -0.78
CA ILE A 101 -4.04 13.02 -1.20
C ILE A 101 -4.72 11.91 -0.41
N VAL A 102 -5.70 12.28 0.40
CA VAL A 102 -6.46 11.32 1.21
C VAL A 102 -7.76 10.98 0.53
N ALA A 103 -7.97 9.70 0.20
CA ALA A 103 -9.23 9.18 -0.30
C ALA A 103 -10.19 8.95 0.90
N PRO A 104 -11.25 9.79 1.06
CA PRO A 104 -12.00 9.87 2.31
C PRO A 104 -12.87 8.65 2.59
N SER A 105 -13.23 7.87 1.57
CA SER A 105 -14.11 6.69 1.69
C SER A 105 -13.45 5.43 1.13
N SER A 106 -12.15 5.24 1.40
CA SER A 106 -11.36 4.12 0.88
C SER A 106 -10.49 3.48 1.97
N GLY A 107 -10.23 2.19 1.81
CA GLY A 107 -9.25 1.40 2.57
C GLY A 107 -7.90 1.31 1.86
N HIS A 108 -7.33 0.08 1.85
CA HIS A 108 -5.98 -0.19 1.35
C HIS A 108 -5.89 -0.36 -0.17
N SER A 109 -6.90 -0.99 -0.78
CA SER A 109 -6.80 -1.45 -2.16
C SER A 109 -6.75 -0.31 -3.19
N ALA A 110 -5.74 -0.34 -4.07
CA ALA A 110 -5.65 0.55 -5.23
C ALA A 110 -6.86 0.45 -6.19
N PHE A 111 -7.64 -0.64 -6.09
CA PHE A 111 -8.87 -0.86 -6.87
C PHE A 111 -10.12 -0.26 -6.20
N GLU A 112 -10.00 0.46 -5.10
CA GLU A 112 -11.09 1.28 -4.60
C GLU A 112 -11.27 2.52 -5.45
N LYS A 113 -12.52 2.89 -5.71
CA LYS A 113 -12.89 3.89 -6.72
C LYS A 113 -12.15 5.22 -6.56
N GLU A 114 -12.06 5.73 -5.33
CA GLU A 114 -11.40 7.01 -5.07
C GLU A 114 -9.89 6.91 -5.24
N ILE A 115 -9.26 5.83 -4.73
CA ILE A 115 -7.81 5.61 -4.89
C ILE A 115 -7.46 5.46 -6.37
N THR A 116 -8.20 4.61 -7.11
CA THR A 116 -7.99 4.46 -8.56
C THR A 116 -8.12 5.80 -9.29
N HIS A 117 -9.13 6.60 -8.94
CA HIS A 117 -9.34 7.93 -9.53
C HIS A 117 -8.13 8.84 -9.30
N GLU A 118 -7.66 8.95 -8.07
CA GLU A 118 -6.54 9.83 -7.72
C GLU A 118 -5.21 9.33 -8.31
N LEU A 119 -4.98 8.02 -8.39
CA LEU A 119 -3.79 7.45 -9.04
C LEU A 119 -3.76 7.79 -10.53
N ILE A 120 -4.90 7.65 -11.24
CA ILE A 120 -5.02 8.01 -12.66
C ILE A 120 -4.81 9.52 -12.83
N ARG A 121 -5.44 10.34 -11.99
CA ARG A 121 -5.29 11.80 -12.03
C ARG A 121 -3.83 12.20 -11.82
N ALA A 122 -3.15 11.64 -10.82
CA ALA A 122 -1.76 11.91 -10.54
C ALA A 122 -0.85 11.57 -11.73
N THR A 123 -1.04 10.39 -12.35
CA THR A 123 -0.24 9.99 -13.52
C THR A 123 -0.49 10.87 -14.74
N GLN A 124 -1.74 11.31 -14.96
CA GLN A 124 -2.10 12.25 -16.02
C GLN A 124 -1.49 13.65 -15.81
N GLU A 125 -1.40 14.10 -14.57
CA GLU A 125 -0.76 15.38 -14.24
C GLU A 125 0.74 15.33 -14.50
N PHE A 126 1.42 14.25 -14.11
CA PHE A 126 2.86 14.09 -14.41
C PHE A 126 3.13 14.02 -15.91
N SER A 127 2.29 13.35 -16.70
CA SER A 127 2.47 13.23 -18.15
C SER A 127 2.34 14.55 -18.92
N LYS A 128 1.77 15.60 -18.32
CA LYS A 128 1.63 16.93 -18.94
C LYS A 128 2.83 17.84 -18.66
N ASN A 129 3.68 17.44 -17.74
CA ASN A 129 4.84 18.23 -17.32
C ASN A 129 6.15 17.76 -18.00
N GLU A 130 6.05 16.79 -18.91
CA GLU A 130 7.11 16.38 -19.84
C GLU A 130 7.02 17.18 -21.16
#